data_59af14c09e2ff722831c6e3757ba5a4f
#
_entry.id   59af14c09e2ff722831c6e3757ba5a4f
#
_cell.length_a   1.000
_cell.length_b   1.000
_cell.length_c   1.000
_cell.angle_alpha   90.00
_cell.angle_beta   90.00
_cell.angle_gamma   90.00
#
_symmetry.space_group_name_H-M   'P 1'
#
loop_
_entity.id
_entity.type
_entity.pdbx_description
1 polymer ?
#
loop_
_entity_poly.entity_id
_entity_poly.type
_entity_poly.pdbx_seq_one_letter_code
_entity_poly.pdbx_strand_id
1 'polypeptide(L)'
;MTRRKKIYEGKAKILYEGPEPGTLIQYFKDDATAFNAQKKAVLEGKGVINNRISEYVMTRLNTIGVQNHFIKRLNLREQLIKEVEIIPLEVVCRNIAAGSLASRLGIPEGQALPRSIIEFYYKKDELNDPLVTEEHITAFNWASTQEIDDMLAMTLRVNDFLSGMFGAVGITLVDFKIEYGRIYEGDFSRIILADEISPDSCRLWDSVTNEKLDKDRFRRDLGNVIESYTEVARRLGIMKEMPRVIEGGVA
;
A
#
# COMPACT_ATOMS: atom_id res chain seq x y z
N MET A 1 -12.50 27.69 10.29
CA MET A 1 -11.43 26.71 9.96
C MET A 1 -10.88 27.08 8.61
N THR A 2 -9.61 27.44 8.52
CA THR A 2 -8.94 27.74 7.26
C THR A 2 -8.92 26.48 6.41
N ARG A 3 -9.39 26.57 5.16
CA ARG A 3 -9.44 25.42 4.24
C ARG A 3 -7.99 25.03 3.92
N ARG A 4 -7.58 23.81 4.26
CA ARG A 4 -6.23 23.29 3.95
C ARG A 4 -6.02 23.31 2.43
N LYS A 5 -4.84 23.68 1.99
CA LYS A 5 -4.48 23.66 0.57
C LYS A 5 -4.31 22.21 0.11
N LYS A 6 -5.11 21.80 -0.89
CA LYS A 6 -4.96 20.50 -1.54
C LYS A 6 -3.75 20.55 -2.48
N ILE A 7 -2.80 19.64 -2.29
CA ILE A 7 -1.57 19.51 -3.10
C ILE A 7 -1.79 18.51 -4.23
N TYR A 8 -2.39 17.36 -3.91
CA TYR A 8 -2.60 16.27 -4.86
C TYR A 8 -3.86 15.48 -4.52
N GLU A 9 -4.51 14.93 -5.54
CA GLU A 9 -5.59 13.97 -5.35
C GLU A 9 -5.41 12.79 -6.30
N GLY A 10 -5.23 11.59 -5.71
CA GLY A 10 -5.16 10.32 -6.39
C GLY A 10 -6.45 9.51 -6.28
N LYS A 11 -6.39 8.27 -6.73
CA LYS A 11 -7.51 7.32 -6.76
C LYS A 11 -8.07 7.03 -5.36
N ALA A 12 -7.21 6.82 -4.37
CA ALA A 12 -7.58 6.41 -3.01
C ALA A 12 -7.22 7.42 -1.92
N LYS A 13 -6.45 8.46 -2.24
CA LYS A 13 -5.89 9.41 -1.27
C LYS A 13 -5.95 10.84 -1.76
N ILE A 14 -5.93 11.78 -0.80
CA ILE A 14 -5.72 13.21 -1.05
C ILE A 14 -4.57 13.66 -0.16
N LEU A 15 -3.66 14.46 -0.72
CA LEU A 15 -2.59 15.11 0.02
C LEU A 15 -2.90 16.58 0.20
N TYR A 16 -2.82 17.04 1.43
CA TYR A 16 -2.95 18.44 1.80
C TYR A 16 -1.63 18.94 2.38
N GLU A 17 -1.40 20.24 2.30
CA GLU A 17 -0.30 20.92 2.99
C GLU A 17 -0.34 20.62 4.49
N GLY A 18 0.80 20.24 5.04
CA GLY A 18 0.97 19.94 6.46
C GLY A 18 1.11 21.20 7.32
N PRO A 19 1.07 21.05 8.65
CA PRO A 19 1.19 22.18 9.58
C PRO A 19 2.61 22.77 9.64
N GLU A 20 3.61 22.00 9.24
CA GLU A 20 5.02 22.38 9.27
C GLU A 20 5.65 22.17 7.88
N PRO A 21 6.65 23.00 7.48
CA PRO A 21 7.39 22.80 6.24
C PRO A 21 7.95 21.36 6.15
N GLY A 22 7.89 20.76 4.97
CA GLY A 22 8.34 19.39 4.73
C GLY A 22 7.40 18.31 5.28
N THR A 23 6.16 18.70 5.62
CA THR A 23 5.12 17.74 6.02
C THR A 23 3.87 17.87 5.16
N LEU A 24 3.16 16.74 5.00
CA LEU A 24 1.87 16.67 4.32
C LEU A 24 0.85 15.95 5.22
N ILE A 25 -0.44 16.21 4.97
CA ILE A 25 -1.54 15.44 5.54
C ILE A 25 -2.09 14.54 4.46
N GLN A 26 -2.00 13.23 4.67
CA GLN A 26 -2.55 12.20 3.80
C GLN A 26 -3.95 11.81 4.29
N TYR A 27 -4.96 12.05 3.45
CA TYR A 27 -6.35 11.64 3.69
C TYR A 27 -6.68 10.37 2.91
N PHE A 28 -7.23 9.37 3.57
CA PHE A 28 -7.65 8.09 3.01
C PHE A 28 -9.13 8.15 2.60
N LYS A 29 -9.37 8.00 1.29
CA LYS A 29 -10.71 8.01 0.69
C LYS A 29 -11.38 6.64 0.81
N ASP A 30 -12.71 6.63 0.73
CA ASP A 30 -13.49 5.40 0.60
C ASP A 30 -13.60 4.91 -0.86
N ASP A 31 -13.06 5.70 -1.81
CA ASP A 31 -13.04 5.33 -3.21
C ASP A 31 -12.23 4.06 -3.44
N ALA A 32 -12.81 3.10 -4.13
CA ALA A 32 -12.15 1.91 -4.65
C ALA A 32 -12.16 1.96 -6.18
N THR A 33 -11.01 1.74 -6.79
CA THR A 33 -10.86 1.69 -8.25
C THR A 33 -10.12 0.43 -8.65
N ALA A 34 -10.49 -0.15 -9.80
CA ALA A 34 -9.81 -1.27 -10.40
C ALA A 34 -9.72 -1.09 -11.92
N PHE A 35 -8.80 -1.81 -12.57
CA PHE A 35 -8.62 -1.81 -14.02
C PHE A 35 -8.46 -0.39 -14.58
N ASN A 36 -7.49 0.34 -14.05
CA ASN A 36 -7.22 1.73 -14.42
C ASN A 36 -8.47 2.64 -14.36
N ALA A 37 -9.17 2.56 -13.22
CA ALA A 37 -10.40 3.32 -12.93
C ALA A 37 -11.62 2.99 -13.84
N GLN A 38 -11.59 1.90 -14.62
CA GLN A 38 -12.77 1.42 -15.36
C GLN A 38 -13.85 0.91 -14.39
N LYS A 39 -13.46 0.36 -13.23
CA LYS A 39 -14.37 -0.02 -12.17
C LYS A 39 -14.17 0.91 -10.98
N LYS A 40 -15.27 1.51 -10.49
CA LYS A 40 -15.27 2.46 -9.38
C LYS A 40 -16.42 2.17 -8.43
N ALA A 41 -16.18 2.31 -7.14
CA ALA A 41 -17.21 2.30 -6.10
C ALA A 41 -16.74 3.14 -4.91
N VAL A 42 -17.66 3.54 -4.07
CA VAL A 42 -17.40 4.09 -2.74
C VAL A 42 -17.69 2.99 -1.74
N LEU A 43 -16.70 2.58 -0.98
CA LEU A 43 -16.78 1.52 0.03
C LEU A 43 -16.67 2.18 1.40
N GLU A 44 -17.80 2.49 2.01
CA GLU A 44 -17.85 3.22 3.27
C GLU A 44 -17.03 2.53 4.37
N GLY A 45 -16.15 3.32 5.02
CA GLY A 45 -15.24 2.82 6.04
C GLY A 45 -13.89 2.29 5.55
N LYS A 46 -13.71 2.06 4.23
CA LYS A 46 -12.46 1.56 3.67
C LYS A 46 -11.25 2.42 4.06
N GLY A 47 -11.39 3.74 3.91
CA GLY A 47 -10.32 4.68 4.24
C GLY A 47 -9.93 4.65 5.72
N VAL A 48 -10.90 4.44 6.62
CA VAL A 48 -10.64 4.30 8.06
C VAL A 48 -9.80 3.05 8.36
N ILE A 49 -10.17 1.92 7.75
CA ILE A 49 -9.47 0.65 7.97
C ILE A 49 -8.06 0.73 7.40
N ASN A 50 -7.90 1.21 6.16
CA ASN A 50 -6.60 1.35 5.51
C ASN A 50 -5.67 2.30 6.29
N ASN A 51 -6.19 3.44 6.77
CA ASN A 51 -5.44 4.36 7.62
C ASN A 51 -4.89 3.66 8.87
N ARG A 52 -5.72 2.86 9.54
CA ARG A 52 -5.34 2.12 10.76
C ARG A 52 -4.31 1.02 10.49
N ILE A 53 -4.49 0.25 9.43
CA ILE A 53 -3.55 -0.82 9.05
C ILE A 53 -2.22 -0.21 8.62
N SER A 54 -2.24 0.85 7.79
CA SER A 54 -1.02 1.51 7.34
C SER A 54 -0.23 2.13 8.51
N GLU A 55 -0.90 2.82 9.46
CA GLU A 55 -0.26 3.28 10.71
C GLU A 55 0.44 2.13 11.45
N TYR A 56 -0.27 1.03 11.65
CA TYR A 56 0.23 -0.14 12.37
C TYR A 56 1.49 -0.72 11.72
N VAL A 57 1.45 -0.89 10.40
CA VAL A 57 2.56 -1.46 9.63
C VAL A 57 3.75 -0.50 9.57
N MET A 58 3.52 0.76 9.17
CA MET A 58 4.59 1.76 9.02
C MET A 58 5.32 2.01 10.34
N THR A 59 4.60 2.06 11.47
CA THR A 59 5.21 2.21 12.80
C THR A 59 6.15 1.04 13.11
N ARG A 60 5.75 -0.20 12.81
CA ARG A 60 6.57 -1.39 13.06
C ARG A 60 7.76 -1.50 12.12
N LEU A 61 7.61 -1.13 10.88
CA LEU A 61 8.72 -1.07 9.93
C LEU A 61 9.81 -0.11 10.40
N ASN A 62 9.45 1.03 11.00
CA ASN A 62 10.42 1.93 11.62
C ASN A 62 11.22 1.24 12.73
N THR A 63 10.60 0.36 13.54
CA THR A 63 11.31 -0.32 14.65
C THR A 63 12.37 -1.32 14.16
N ILE A 64 12.26 -1.81 12.94
CA ILE A 64 13.24 -2.71 12.31
C ILE A 64 14.20 -1.95 11.37
N GLY A 65 14.18 -0.61 11.42
CA GLY A 65 15.09 0.25 10.65
C GLY A 65 14.69 0.47 9.19
N VAL A 66 13.46 0.10 8.78
CA VAL A 66 12.87 0.50 7.50
C VAL A 66 12.25 1.88 7.66
N GLN A 67 13.02 2.90 7.32
CA GLN A 67 12.55 4.28 7.42
C GLN A 67 11.42 4.53 6.42
N ASN A 68 10.42 5.29 6.86
CA ASN A 68 9.28 5.64 6.04
C ASN A 68 8.76 7.06 6.33
N HIS A 69 7.82 7.50 5.51
CA HIS A 69 7.28 8.85 5.56
C HIS A 69 6.27 9.07 6.70
N PHE A 70 5.76 8.01 7.32
CA PHE A 70 4.75 8.12 8.38
C PHE A 70 5.31 8.81 9.62
N ILE A 71 4.59 9.82 10.13
CA ILE A 71 4.92 10.52 11.37
C ILE A 71 3.93 10.10 12.48
N LYS A 72 2.64 10.35 12.26
CA LYS A 72 1.56 9.98 13.21
C LYS A 72 0.19 10.02 12.55
N ARG A 73 -0.74 9.26 13.09
CA ARG A 73 -2.16 9.38 12.73
C ARG A 73 -2.78 10.60 13.43
N LEU A 74 -3.53 11.40 12.67
CA LEU A 74 -4.21 12.58 13.17
C LEU A 74 -5.64 12.30 13.62
N ASN A 75 -6.36 11.49 12.83
CA ASN A 75 -7.75 11.11 13.09
C ASN A 75 -8.08 9.78 12.38
N LEU A 76 -9.38 9.48 12.23
CA LEU A 76 -9.84 8.24 11.61
C LEU A 76 -9.38 8.08 10.16
N ARG A 77 -9.16 9.17 9.41
CA ARG A 77 -8.86 9.14 7.97
C ARG A 77 -7.58 9.85 7.59
N GLU A 78 -6.88 10.49 8.53
CA GLU A 78 -5.74 11.34 8.20
C GLU A 78 -4.49 10.91 8.95
N GLN A 79 -3.36 10.97 8.24
CA GLN A 79 -2.00 10.82 8.77
C GLN A 79 -1.18 12.08 8.47
N LEU A 80 -0.32 12.45 9.40
CA LEU A 80 0.78 13.36 9.14
C LEU A 80 1.94 12.53 8.60
N ILE A 81 2.47 12.95 7.47
CA ILE A 81 3.58 12.29 6.78
C ILE A 81 4.67 13.30 6.45
N LYS A 82 5.89 12.82 6.25
CA LYS A 82 6.96 13.61 5.64
C LYS A 82 6.64 13.86 4.17
N GLU A 83 6.90 15.06 3.70
CA GLU A 83 6.93 15.36 2.28
C GLU A 83 8.16 14.69 1.66
N VAL A 84 7.97 13.98 0.57
CA VAL A 84 9.04 13.28 -0.16
C VAL A 84 8.90 13.54 -1.65
N GLU A 85 10.02 13.58 -2.35
CA GLU A 85 10.02 13.52 -3.81
C GLU A 85 9.80 12.07 -4.24
N ILE A 86 8.59 11.76 -4.71
CA ILE A 86 8.24 10.40 -5.12
C ILE A 86 9.08 9.97 -6.32
N ILE A 87 9.75 8.83 -6.22
CA ILE A 87 10.36 8.14 -7.35
C ILE A 87 9.21 7.60 -8.22
N PRO A 88 9.18 7.88 -9.54
CA PRO A 88 8.04 7.55 -10.38
C PRO A 88 7.95 6.05 -10.71
N LEU A 89 8.13 5.21 -9.70
CA LEU A 89 8.13 3.76 -9.78
C LEU A 89 7.20 3.16 -8.73
N GLU A 90 6.42 2.16 -9.14
CA GLU A 90 5.81 1.20 -8.22
C GLU A 90 6.72 -0.01 -8.12
N VAL A 91 7.03 -0.45 -6.91
CA VAL A 91 7.84 -1.63 -6.63
C VAL A 91 6.92 -2.73 -6.12
N VAL A 92 6.88 -3.86 -6.82
CA VAL A 92 6.01 -4.99 -6.51
C VAL A 92 6.85 -6.19 -6.09
N CYS A 93 6.66 -6.69 -4.87
CA CYS A 93 7.28 -7.92 -4.41
C CYS A 93 6.25 -9.06 -4.44
N ARG A 94 6.64 -10.20 -5.03
CA ARG A 94 5.74 -11.35 -5.24
C ARG A 94 6.33 -12.62 -4.64
N ASN A 95 5.53 -13.28 -3.81
CA ASN A 95 5.86 -14.54 -3.15
C ASN A 95 5.11 -15.73 -3.79
N ILE A 96 3.91 -15.46 -4.30
CA ILE A 96 3.01 -16.44 -4.89
C ILE A 96 2.51 -15.88 -6.23
N ALA A 97 2.36 -16.74 -7.23
CA ALA A 97 1.85 -16.35 -8.52
C ALA A 97 0.38 -15.90 -8.43
N ALA A 98 0.13 -14.64 -8.75
CA ALA A 98 -1.21 -14.06 -8.79
C ALA A 98 -1.28 -12.86 -9.75
N GLY A 99 -2.49 -12.47 -10.11
CA GLY A 99 -2.74 -11.28 -10.92
C GLY A 99 -1.93 -11.24 -12.22
N SER A 100 -1.29 -10.09 -12.50
CA SER A 100 -0.56 -9.87 -13.77
C SER A 100 0.63 -10.79 -13.98
N LEU A 101 1.31 -11.25 -12.92
CA LEU A 101 2.42 -12.19 -13.05
C LEU A 101 1.91 -13.54 -13.57
N ALA A 102 0.86 -14.08 -12.93
CA ALA A 102 0.28 -15.36 -13.31
C ALA A 102 -0.18 -15.34 -14.78
N SER A 103 -0.93 -14.30 -15.18
CA SER A 103 -1.43 -14.18 -16.56
C SER A 103 -0.33 -13.93 -17.57
N ARG A 104 0.66 -13.11 -17.26
CA ARG A 104 1.77 -12.76 -18.17
C ARG A 104 2.71 -13.94 -18.45
N LEU A 105 2.97 -14.77 -17.45
CA LEU A 105 3.88 -15.92 -17.57
C LEU A 105 3.17 -17.26 -17.76
N GLY A 106 1.83 -17.28 -17.78
CA GLY A 106 1.06 -18.53 -17.89
C GLY A 106 1.23 -19.47 -16.70
N ILE A 107 1.53 -18.92 -15.51
CA ILE A 107 1.72 -19.69 -14.27
C ILE A 107 0.38 -19.82 -13.56
N PRO A 108 0.02 -21.01 -13.03
CA PRO A 108 -1.20 -21.17 -12.25
C PRO A 108 -1.26 -20.21 -11.04
N GLU A 109 -2.41 -19.56 -10.84
CA GLU A 109 -2.62 -18.74 -9.64
C GLU A 109 -2.52 -19.61 -8.39
N GLY A 110 -1.81 -19.11 -7.38
CA GLY A 110 -1.57 -19.82 -6.12
C GLY A 110 -0.29 -20.65 -6.10
N GLN A 111 0.41 -20.76 -7.20
CA GLN A 111 1.71 -21.43 -7.22
C GLN A 111 2.73 -20.62 -6.45
N ALA A 112 3.37 -21.23 -5.44
CA ALA A 112 4.49 -20.63 -4.72
C ALA A 112 5.66 -20.39 -5.69
N LEU A 113 6.28 -19.21 -5.61
CA LEU A 113 7.46 -18.91 -6.39
C LEU A 113 8.71 -19.50 -5.72
N PRO A 114 9.71 -19.94 -6.49
CA PRO A 114 10.95 -20.49 -5.92
C PRO A 114 11.71 -19.52 -5.03
N ARG A 115 11.52 -18.22 -5.26
CA ARG A 115 12.01 -17.09 -4.46
C ARG A 115 11.09 -15.90 -4.69
N SER A 116 11.15 -14.90 -3.81
CA SER A 116 10.47 -13.63 -4.04
C SER A 116 10.99 -12.96 -5.32
N ILE A 117 10.07 -12.45 -6.12
CA ILE A 117 10.36 -11.70 -7.35
C ILE A 117 10.04 -10.22 -7.08
N ILE A 118 10.96 -9.33 -7.40
CA ILE A 118 10.72 -7.88 -7.36
C ILE A 118 10.60 -7.38 -8.80
N GLU A 119 9.58 -6.57 -9.04
CA GLU A 119 9.29 -5.97 -10.34
C GLU A 119 9.11 -4.47 -10.17
N PHE A 120 9.56 -3.70 -11.17
CA PHE A 120 9.38 -2.27 -11.25
C PHE A 120 8.34 -1.92 -12.31
N TYR A 121 7.45 -0.99 -11.99
CA TYR A 121 6.46 -0.47 -12.90
C TYR A 121 6.59 1.06 -12.96
N TYR A 122 6.61 1.61 -14.17
CA TYR A 122 6.61 3.07 -14.33
C TYR A 122 5.24 3.62 -13.97
N LYS A 123 5.20 4.51 -12.99
CA LYS A 123 3.99 5.10 -12.44
C LYS A 123 3.39 6.13 -13.40
N LYS A 124 2.65 5.65 -14.38
CA LYS A 124 2.02 6.45 -15.43
C LYS A 124 0.68 5.82 -15.81
N ASP A 125 -0.40 6.27 -15.18
CA ASP A 125 -1.76 5.76 -15.36
C ASP A 125 -2.19 5.69 -16.84
N GLU A 126 -1.82 6.71 -17.63
CA GLU A 126 -2.15 6.80 -19.06
C GLU A 126 -1.52 5.68 -19.89
N LEU A 127 -0.42 5.09 -19.39
CA LEU A 127 0.28 3.96 -20.01
C LEU A 127 -0.07 2.63 -19.34
N ASN A 128 -1.02 2.59 -18.40
CA ASN A 128 -1.37 1.43 -17.58
C ASN A 128 -0.20 0.90 -16.74
N ASP A 129 0.64 1.79 -16.19
CA ASP A 129 1.76 1.49 -15.33
C ASP A 129 2.61 0.33 -15.88
N PRO A 130 3.34 0.53 -17.02
CA PRO A 130 4.05 -0.55 -17.70
C PRO A 130 5.20 -1.10 -16.85
N LEU A 131 5.43 -2.42 -16.96
CA LEU A 131 6.62 -3.07 -16.42
C LEU A 131 7.87 -2.50 -17.08
N VAL A 132 8.88 -2.17 -16.27
CA VAL A 132 10.15 -1.60 -16.74
C VAL A 132 11.34 -2.36 -16.16
N THR A 133 12.47 -2.29 -16.85
CA THR A 133 13.74 -2.85 -16.39
C THR A 133 14.62 -1.78 -15.77
N GLU A 134 15.69 -2.20 -15.09
CA GLU A 134 16.69 -1.29 -14.53
C GLU A 134 17.34 -0.40 -15.59
N GLU A 135 17.51 -0.92 -16.81
CA GLU A 135 18.03 -0.16 -17.95
C GLU A 135 17.08 0.99 -18.33
N HIS A 136 15.76 0.75 -18.32
CA HIS A 136 14.80 1.82 -18.55
C HIS A 136 14.87 2.87 -17.44
N ILE A 137 14.92 2.43 -16.18
CA ILE A 137 14.94 3.32 -15.01
C ILE A 137 16.15 4.25 -15.06
N THR A 138 17.33 3.69 -15.31
CA THR A 138 18.57 4.44 -15.36
C THR A 138 18.71 5.30 -16.62
N ALA A 139 18.30 4.80 -17.79
CA ALA A 139 18.35 5.53 -19.04
C ALA A 139 17.46 6.79 -19.03
N PHE A 140 16.31 6.73 -18.36
CA PHE A 140 15.41 7.88 -18.22
C PHE A 140 15.65 8.70 -16.94
N ASN A 141 16.68 8.38 -16.17
CA ASN A 141 17.04 9.07 -14.92
C ASN A 141 15.89 9.11 -13.88
N TRP A 142 15.04 8.09 -13.83
CA TRP A 142 14.00 7.99 -12.79
C TRP A 142 14.61 7.64 -11.44
N ALA A 143 15.62 6.76 -11.44
CA ALA A 143 16.45 6.46 -10.29
C ALA A 143 17.88 6.08 -10.75
N SER A 144 18.86 6.30 -9.87
CA SER A 144 20.24 5.81 -10.07
C SER A 144 20.33 4.31 -9.75
N THR A 145 21.42 3.67 -10.19
CA THR A 145 21.70 2.26 -9.85
C THR A 145 21.73 2.05 -8.33
N GLN A 146 22.37 2.96 -7.59
CA GLN A 146 22.40 2.87 -6.12
C GLN A 146 21.01 2.94 -5.51
N GLU A 147 20.14 3.83 -6.00
CA GLU A 147 18.76 3.92 -5.52
C GLU A 147 17.95 2.66 -5.85
N ILE A 148 18.22 2.02 -7.01
CA ILE A 148 17.60 0.73 -7.35
C ILE A 148 18.05 -0.35 -6.37
N ASP A 149 19.34 -0.46 -6.08
CA ASP A 149 19.87 -1.41 -5.10
C ASP A 149 19.28 -1.19 -3.71
N ASP A 150 19.16 0.07 -3.27
CA ASP A 150 18.56 0.44 -2.00
C ASP A 150 17.06 0.06 -1.95
N MET A 151 16.30 0.30 -3.04
CA MET A 151 14.90 -0.11 -3.16
C MET A 151 14.75 -1.63 -3.09
N LEU A 152 15.61 -2.39 -3.79
CA LEU A 152 15.60 -3.85 -3.77
C LEU A 152 15.86 -4.39 -2.37
N ALA A 153 16.93 -3.93 -1.72
CA ALA A 153 17.31 -4.35 -0.37
C ALA A 153 16.22 -4.02 0.66
N MET A 154 15.65 -2.81 0.59
CA MET A 154 14.58 -2.38 1.48
C MET A 154 13.30 -3.17 1.23
N THR A 155 12.93 -3.44 -0.04
CA THR A 155 11.75 -4.22 -0.40
C THR A 155 11.83 -5.65 0.14
N LEU A 156 12.99 -6.30 0.09
CA LEU A 156 13.17 -7.64 0.67
C LEU A 156 12.99 -7.62 2.20
N ARG A 157 13.54 -6.62 2.89
CA ARG A 157 13.35 -6.47 4.34
C ARG A 157 11.88 -6.22 4.70
N VAL A 158 11.17 -5.41 3.91
CA VAL A 158 9.73 -5.21 4.06
C VAL A 158 8.99 -6.53 3.84
N ASN A 159 9.36 -7.30 2.80
CA ASN A 159 8.74 -8.59 2.50
C ASN A 159 8.87 -9.59 3.65
N ASP A 160 10.08 -9.75 4.19
CA ASP A 160 10.35 -10.68 5.29
C ASP A 160 9.54 -10.30 6.54
N PHE A 161 9.51 -9.01 6.87
CA PHE A 161 8.73 -8.51 7.98
C PHE A 161 7.24 -8.72 7.79
N LEU A 162 6.68 -8.35 6.64
CA LEU A 162 5.24 -8.50 6.35
C LEU A 162 4.83 -9.96 6.30
N SER A 163 5.64 -10.83 5.69
CA SER A 163 5.38 -12.27 5.64
C SER A 163 5.29 -12.88 7.03
N GLY A 164 6.22 -12.53 7.92
CA GLY A 164 6.20 -12.97 9.31
C GLY A 164 5.00 -12.40 10.08
N MET A 165 4.74 -11.11 9.95
CA MET A 165 3.66 -10.41 10.65
C MET A 165 2.28 -10.97 10.25
N PHE A 166 2.00 -11.12 8.96
CA PHE A 166 0.75 -11.67 8.48
C PHE A 166 0.64 -13.16 8.74
N GLY A 167 1.73 -13.93 8.55
CA GLY A 167 1.78 -15.36 8.84
C GLY A 167 1.44 -15.69 10.29
N ALA A 168 1.91 -14.87 11.24
CA ALA A 168 1.63 -15.05 12.67
C ALA A 168 0.12 -14.96 13.01
N VAL A 169 -0.68 -14.36 12.14
CA VAL A 169 -2.14 -14.20 12.33
C VAL A 169 -2.96 -15.00 11.31
N GLY A 170 -2.35 -16.00 10.66
CA GLY A 170 -3.03 -16.90 9.72
C GLY A 170 -3.40 -16.23 8.39
N ILE A 171 -2.57 -15.27 7.93
CA ILE A 171 -2.72 -14.60 6.64
C ILE A 171 -1.48 -14.85 5.81
N THR A 172 -1.65 -15.28 4.56
CA THR A 172 -0.58 -15.45 3.58
C THR A 172 -0.39 -14.16 2.80
N LEU A 173 0.82 -13.60 2.82
CA LEU A 173 1.22 -12.49 1.96
C LEU A 173 1.58 -13.02 0.58
N VAL A 174 0.70 -12.80 -0.39
CA VAL A 174 0.88 -13.25 -1.78
C VAL A 174 1.82 -12.32 -2.54
N ASP A 175 1.50 -11.04 -2.55
CA ASP A 175 2.31 -9.96 -3.09
C ASP A 175 1.93 -8.62 -2.45
N PHE A 176 2.75 -7.63 -2.67
CA PHE A 176 2.43 -6.25 -2.30
C PHE A 176 3.12 -5.25 -3.23
N LYS A 177 2.53 -4.07 -3.32
CA LYS A 177 3.05 -2.90 -4.04
C LYS A 177 3.41 -1.81 -3.04
N ILE A 178 4.58 -1.22 -3.20
CA ILE A 178 5.05 -0.09 -2.41
C ILE A 178 5.67 0.97 -3.31
N GLU A 179 5.79 2.17 -2.77
CA GLU A 179 6.42 3.31 -3.42
C GLU A 179 7.54 3.86 -2.54
N TYR A 180 8.50 4.50 -3.16
CA TYR A 180 9.62 5.14 -2.48
C TYR A 180 9.72 6.62 -2.84
N GLY A 181 10.27 7.39 -1.94
CA GLY A 181 10.53 8.79 -2.16
C GLY A 181 11.87 9.22 -1.58
N ARG A 182 12.43 10.29 -2.15
CA ARG A 182 13.65 10.93 -1.67
C ARG A 182 13.32 11.96 -0.61
N ILE A 183 14.09 11.96 0.46
CA ILE A 183 14.16 13.09 1.39
C ILE A 183 15.56 13.69 1.31
N TYR A 184 15.63 15.00 1.44
CA TYR A 184 16.86 15.76 1.37
C TYR A 184 17.25 16.27 2.75
N GLU A 185 18.50 16.02 3.14
CA GLU A 185 19.12 16.48 4.40
C GLU A 185 20.40 17.25 4.03
N GLY A 186 20.27 18.55 3.76
CA GLY A 186 21.34 19.35 3.16
C GLY A 186 21.65 18.87 1.75
N ASP A 187 22.91 18.54 1.48
CA ASP A 187 23.38 18.07 0.17
C ASP A 187 23.21 16.56 -0.03
N PHE A 188 22.69 15.85 0.96
CA PHE A 188 22.46 14.41 0.89
C PHE A 188 20.99 14.08 0.66
N SER A 189 20.76 13.10 -0.20
CA SER A 189 19.43 12.49 -0.35
C SER A 189 19.47 11.04 0.11
N ARG A 190 18.36 10.59 0.64
CA ARG A 190 18.14 9.18 0.96
C ARG A 190 16.74 8.76 0.59
N ILE A 191 16.60 7.49 0.26
CA ILE A 191 15.31 6.88 -0.05
C ILE A 191 14.62 6.43 1.23
N ILE A 192 13.32 6.68 1.33
CA ILE A 192 12.46 6.13 2.36
C ILE A 192 11.20 5.53 1.73
N LEU A 193 10.58 4.59 2.43
CA LEU A 193 9.30 4.02 2.06
C LEU A 193 8.21 5.08 2.16
N ALA A 194 7.37 5.16 1.16
CA ALA A 194 6.26 6.10 1.05
C ALA A 194 4.92 5.36 0.78
N ASP A 195 3.89 6.11 0.45
CA ASP A 195 2.53 5.64 0.15
C ASP A 195 1.87 4.92 1.34
N GLU A 196 1.28 3.78 1.15
CA GLU A 196 0.60 2.98 2.18
C GLU A 196 0.97 1.50 2.10
N ILE A 197 0.80 0.79 3.21
CA ILE A 197 0.71 -0.67 3.21
C ILE A 197 -0.64 -1.04 3.83
N SER A 198 -1.51 -1.60 3.01
CA SER A 198 -2.90 -1.90 3.37
C SER A 198 -3.45 -3.02 2.46
N PRO A 199 -4.66 -3.52 2.69
CA PRO A 199 -5.31 -4.46 1.77
C PRO A 199 -5.55 -3.89 0.35
N ASP A 200 -5.42 -2.56 0.15
CA ASP A 200 -5.45 -1.96 -1.19
C ASP A 200 -4.13 -2.16 -1.96
N SER A 201 -3.01 -2.27 -1.26
CA SER A 201 -1.67 -2.41 -1.84
C SER A 201 -1.07 -3.82 -1.67
N CYS A 202 -1.71 -4.70 -0.89
CA CYS A 202 -1.28 -6.09 -0.68
C CYS A 202 -2.34 -7.07 -1.20
N ARG A 203 -1.89 -8.25 -1.70
CA ARG A 203 -2.73 -9.44 -1.80
C ARG A 203 -2.53 -10.29 -0.55
N LEU A 204 -3.62 -10.48 0.16
CA LEU A 204 -3.67 -11.18 1.45
C LEU A 204 -4.71 -12.29 1.35
N TRP A 205 -4.26 -13.53 1.57
CA TRP A 205 -5.15 -14.68 1.56
C TRP A 205 -5.22 -15.31 2.92
N ASP A 206 -6.38 -15.82 3.31
CA ASP A 206 -6.49 -16.71 4.47
C ASP A 206 -5.60 -17.92 4.26
N SER A 207 -4.76 -18.25 5.24
CA SER A 207 -3.72 -19.30 5.08
C SER A 207 -4.28 -20.72 5.02
N VAL A 208 -5.54 -20.92 5.42
CA VAL A 208 -6.21 -22.22 5.43
C VAL A 208 -7.14 -22.38 4.23
N THR A 209 -7.97 -21.35 3.98
CA THR A 209 -9.04 -21.42 2.97
C THR A 209 -8.64 -20.84 1.63
N ASN A 210 -7.54 -20.06 1.57
CA ASN A 210 -7.13 -19.24 0.44
C ASN A 210 -8.16 -18.16 0.03
N GLU A 211 -9.09 -17.84 0.92
CA GLU A 211 -10.05 -16.77 0.71
C GLU A 211 -9.30 -15.43 0.61
N LYS A 212 -9.74 -14.60 -0.34
CA LYS A 212 -9.13 -13.27 -0.56
C LYS A 212 -9.56 -12.32 0.54
N LEU A 213 -8.61 -11.66 1.21
CA LEU A 213 -8.85 -10.69 2.29
C LEU A 213 -8.44 -9.26 1.86
N ASP A 214 -8.34 -9.02 0.57
CA ASP A 214 -7.77 -7.84 -0.05
C ASP A 214 -8.63 -7.28 -1.19
N LYS A 215 -8.08 -6.31 -1.93
CA LYS A 215 -8.75 -5.62 -3.04
C LYS A 215 -9.18 -6.52 -4.18
N ASP A 216 -8.67 -7.75 -4.29
CA ASP A 216 -9.13 -8.69 -5.31
C ASP A 216 -10.59 -9.07 -5.13
N ARG A 217 -11.15 -8.95 -3.92
CA ARG A 217 -12.60 -9.08 -3.72
C ARG A 217 -13.39 -8.04 -4.51
N PHE A 218 -12.90 -6.80 -4.54
CA PHE A 218 -13.51 -5.75 -5.35
C PHE A 218 -13.24 -5.97 -6.85
N ARG A 219 -12.00 -6.32 -7.22
CA ARG A 219 -11.63 -6.56 -8.63
C ARG A 219 -12.45 -7.67 -9.27
N ARG A 220 -12.75 -8.74 -8.53
CA ARG A 220 -13.38 -9.98 -9.02
C ARG A 220 -14.86 -10.13 -8.62
N ASP A 221 -15.49 -9.09 -8.10
CA ASP A 221 -16.89 -9.10 -7.66
C ASP A 221 -17.24 -10.19 -6.62
N LEU A 222 -16.31 -10.47 -5.69
CA LEU A 222 -16.49 -11.48 -4.65
C LEU A 222 -17.33 -10.99 -3.46
N GLY A 223 -17.69 -9.71 -3.42
CA GLY A 223 -18.43 -9.11 -2.31
C GLY A 223 -17.62 -9.00 -1.01
N ASN A 224 -18.28 -8.52 0.07
CA ASN A 224 -17.75 -8.46 1.44
C ASN A 224 -16.35 -7.84 1.56
N VAL A 225 -16.08 -6.75 0.81
CA VAL A 225 -14.74 -6.12 0.78
C VAL A 225 -14.39 -5.53 2.14
N ILE A 226 -15.32 -4.78 2.74
CA ILE A 226 -15.11 -4.10 4.03
C ILE A 226 -14.97 -5.12 5.17
N GLU A 227 -15.79 -6.17 5.16
CA GLU A 227 -15.71 -7.26 6.13
C GLU A 227 -14.33 -7.93 6.08
N SER A 228 -13.80 -8.18 4.88
CA SER A 228 -12.47 -8.78 4.70
C SER A 228 -11.35 -7.86 5.17
N TYR A 229 -11.41 -6.56 4.89
CA TYR A 229 -10.45 -5.59 5.41
C TYR A 229 -10.52 -5.48 6.93
N THR A 230 -11.74 -5.51 7.49
CA THR A 230 -11.98 -5.53 8.94
C THR A 230 -11.39 -6.79 9.57
N GLU A 231 -11.53 -7.94 8.91
CA GLU A 231 -10.96 -9.21 9.37
C GLU A 231 -9.43 -9.14 9.44
N VAL A 232 -8.77 -8.55 8.43
CA VAL A 232 -7.31 -8.29 8.48
C VAL A 232 -6.97 -7.42 9.70
N ALA A 233 -7.68 -6.30 9.90
CA ALA A 233 -7.46 -5.41 11.04
C ALA A 233 -7.72 -6.09 12.39
N ARG A 234 -8.74 -6.95 12.47
CA ARG A 234 -9.09 -7.74 13.66
C ARG A 234 -7.98 -8.74 14.00
N ARG A 235 -7.50 -9.51 13.02
CA ARG A 235 -6.41 -10.48 13.22
C ARG A 235 -5.11 -9.80 13.64
N LEU A 236 -4.81 -8.62 13.12
CA LEU A 236 -3.66 -7.82 13.54
C LEU A 236 -3.83 -7.17 14.93
N GLY A 237 -5.00 -7.32 15.58
CA GLY A 237 -5.29 -6.71 16.88
C GLY A 237 -5.48 -5.19 16.86
N ILE A 238 -5.73 -4.62 15.67
CA ILE A 238 -5.88 -3.17 15.48
C ILE A 238 -7.30 -2.69 15.81
N MET A 239 -8.29 -3.52 15.52
CA MET A 239 -9.72 -3.24 15.75
C MET A 239 -10.35 -4.45 16.44
N LYS A 240 -11.08 -4.20 17.54
CA LYS A 240 -11.75 -5.30 18.27
C LYS A 240 -13.01 -5.79 17.57
N GLU A 241 -13.81 -4.89 16.98
CA GLU A 241 -14.98 -5.12 16.12
C GLU A 241 -15.29 -3.82 15.38
N MET A 242 -15.99 -3.89 14.24
CA MET A 242 -16.64 -2.70 13.69
C MET A 242 -17.67 -2.20 14.71
N PRO A 243 -17.76 -0.91 15.05
CA PRO A 243 -18.89 -0.40 15.77
C PRO A 243 -20.14 -0.75 14.93
N ARG A 244 -21.04 -1.57 15.48
CA ARG A 244 -22.36 -1.77 14.86
C ARG A 244 -22.98 -0.38 14.76
N VAL A 245 -23.32 0.02 13.54
CA VAL A 245 -24.24 1.15 13.36
C VAL A 245 -25.54 0.69 14.00
N ILE A 246 -25.83 1.18 15.19
CA ILE A 246 -27.16 1.03 15.77
C ILE A 246 -28.03 1.94 14.92
N GLU A 247 -28.77 1.37 13.95
CA GLU A 247 -29.86 2.06 13.33
C GLU A 247 -30.78 2.51 14.48
N GLY A 248 -30.88 3.84 14.62
CA GLY A 248 -31.65 4.46 15.72
C GLY A 248 -33.11 4.04 15.69
N GLY A 249 -33.44 3.08 16.50
CA GLY A 249 -34.80 2.88 16.97
C GLY A 249 -35.10 3.93 18.02
N VAL A 250 -35.86 4.93 17.64
CA VAL A 250 -36.56 5.83 18.56
C VAL A 250 -37.54 4.98 19.34
N ALA A 251 -37.44 4.97 20.64
CA ALA A 251 -38.49 4.72 21.59
C ALA A 251 -38.34 5.68 22.76
#